data_c7ae083b3140b643e9260be7db6575cb
#
_entry.id   c7ae083b3140b643e9260be7db6575cb
#
_cell.length_a   1.000
_cell.length_b   1.000
_cell.length_c   1.000
_cell.angle_alpha   90.00
_cell.angle_beta   90.00
_cell.angle_gamma   90.00
#
_symmetry.space_group_name_H-M   'P 1'
#
loop_
_entity.id
_entity.type
_entity.pdbx_description
1 polymer ?
#
loop_
_entity_poly.entity_id
_entity_poly.type
_entity_poly.pdbx_seq_one_letter_code
_entity_poly.pdbx_strand_id
1 'polypeptide(L)'
;MVNRFILNEVSYFGPGARKELPAVIASRGWKKALVVTDKGLMKFGVAKMVLDVLDGADIAYEVFDDVKPNPTVSNVTAGIEACKNAEADFIIAIGGGSSMDTAKGIGVVVTNPEFADIVSLEGVAPTKNKCLPIVALPTTAGTAAETTINYVIIDEKRQQKMVCVDPNDIPAVAIVDAELMYSLPKGLTAATGMDAMTHAIEGLITKAAWEMSDMFELKAIEMIHKYLPIAVNDPTNPEGRNGMAVAQYIAGMAFSNVGLGVDHGMAHPMSALHDVPHGVACAILLPTVMRFNMEVSVPKYVQIAKVVGVYKDGMTDQEAAEAACNAIEELSKLVGIPQHLSELGITEADFPALAEPAFTDVCTPGNPREVSKEDIIALYHKIL
;
A
#
# COMPACT_ATOMS: atom_id res chain seq x y z
N MET A 1 -12.77 17.88 -17.60
CA MET A 1 -11.53 17.82 -16.77
C MET A 1 -10.57 16.86 -17.48
N VAL A 2 -9.25 17.08 -17.41
CA VAL A 2 -8.28 16.12 -17.99
C VAL A 2 -7.78 15.23 -16.85
N ASN A 3 -8.04 13.93 -16.93
CA ASN A 3 -7.54 12.95 -15.98
C ASN A 3 -6.22 12.38 -16.51
N ARG A 4 -5.21 12.24 -15.62
CA ARG A 4 -3.94 11.59 -15.89
C ARG A 4 -3.94 10.22 -15.20
N PHE A 5 -3.36 9.22 -15.85
CA PHE A 5 -3.22 7.89 -15.29
C PHE A 5 -1.78 7.40 -15.50
N ILE A 6 -1.08 7.06 -14.42
CA ILE A 6 0.32 6.65 -14.41
C ILE A 6 0.41 5.20 -13.98
N LEU A 7 1.13 4.40 -14.75
CA LEU A 7 1.36 2.98 -14.50
C LEU A 7 2.83 2.64 -14.71
N ASN A 8 3.24 1.47 -14.24
CA ASN A 8 4.54 0.88 -14.57
C ASN A 8 4.71 0.73 -16.09
N GLU A 9 5.96 0.76 -16.56
CA GLU A 9 6.25 0.52 -17.98
C GLU A 9 5.93 -0.93 -18.36
N VAL A 10 6.19 -1.89 -17.46
CA VAL A 10 5.85 -3.31 -17.64
C VAL A 10 5.66 -3.99 -16.29
N SER A 11 4.78 -4.98 -16.23
CA SER A 11 4.55 -5.78 -15.04
C SER A 11 4.38 -7.26 -15.38
N TYR A 12 4.94 -8.12 -14.54
CA TYR A 12 4.89 -9.57 -14.67
C TYR A 12 4.14 -10.19 -13.49
N PHE A 13 3.30 -11.18 -13.73
CA PHE A 13 2.43 -11.79 -12.73
C PHE A 13 2.52 -13.30 -12.74
N GLY A 14 2.47 -13.90 -11.58
CA GLY A 14 2.30 -15.33 -11.39
C GLY A 14 3.45 -16.01 -10.66
N PRO A 15 3.24 -17.27 -10.26
CA PRO A 15 4.27 -18.04 -9.55
C PRO A 15 5.54 -18.18 -10.39
N GLY A 16 6.68 -17.84 -9.80
CA GLY A 16 7.97 -17.89 -10.47
C GLY A 16 8.27 -16.70 -11.40
N ALA A 17 7.43 -15.65 -11.43
CA ALA A 17 7.63 -14.46 -12.26
C ALA A 17 9.00 -13.78 -12.02
N ARG A 18 9.60 -13.91 -10.82
CA ARG A 18 10.97 -13.43 -10.54
C ARG A 18 12.03 -13.94 -11.53
N LYS A 19 11.77 -15.06 -12.21
CA LYS A 19 12.67 -15.63 -13.22
C LYS A 19 12.78 -14.79 -14.51
N GLU A 20 11.90 -13.80 -14.68
CA GLU A 20 11.97 -12.83 -15.77
C GLU A 20 13.06 -11.77 -15.55
N LEU A 21 13.59 -11.62 -14.31
CA LEU A 21 14.62 -10.62 -13.97
C LEU A 21 15.79 -10.57 -14.95
N PRO A 22 16.46 -11.67 -15.33
CA PRO A 22 17.58 -11.62 -16.25
C PRO A 22 17.23 -11.05 -17.62
N ALA A 23 16.08 -11.43 -18.16
CA ALA A 23 15.63 -10.93 -19.46
C ALA A 23 15.27 -9.44 -19.39
N VAL A 24 14.62 -9.00 -18.32
CA VAL A 24 14.30 -7.59 -18.05
C VAL A 24 15.58 -6.76 -17.99
N ILE A 25 16.54 -7.16 -17.15
CA ILE A 25 17.81 -6.45 -16.93
C ILE A 25 18.60 -6.35 -18.25
N ALA A 26 18.73 -7.47 -18.98
CA ALA A 26 19.41 -7.51 -20.28
C ALA A 26 18.75 -6.59 -21.32
N SER A 27 17.41 -6.59 -21.40
CA SER A 27 16.67 -5.75 -22.35
C SER A 27 16.83 -4.25 -22.11
N ARG A 28 17.10 -3.87 -20.85
CA ARG A 28 17.30 -2.47 -20.42
C ARG A 28 18.77 -2.05 -20.45
N GLY A 29 19.68 -3.00 -20.60
CA GLY A 29 21.14 -2.74 -20.57
C GLY A 29 21.66 -2.33 -19.20
N TRP A 30 20.91 -2.62 -18.12
CA TRP A 30 21.33 -2.36 -16.74
C TRP A 30 22.47 -3.31 -16.33
N LYS A 31 23.36 -2.85 -15.46
CA LYS A 31 24.62 -3.55 -15.21
C LYS A 31 24.80 -4.00 -13.76
N LYS A 32 24.48 -3.14 -12.79
CA LYS A 32 24.68 -3.45 -11.37
C LYS A 32 23.54 -2.92 -10.54
N ALA A 33 22.90 -3.82 -9.77
CA ALA A 33 21.77 -3.49 -8.90
C ALA A 33 22.21 -3.07 -7.50
N LEU A 34 21.46 -2.15 -6.86
CA LEU A 34 21.33 -2.15 -5.42
C LEU A 34 20.07 -2.96 -5.06
N VAL A 35 20.24 -4.06 -4.34
CA VAL A 35 19.11 -4.83 -3.80
C VAL A 35 18.72 -4.24 -2.46
N VAL A 36 17.49 -3.70 -2.36
CA VAL A 36 16.94 -3.09 -1.15
C VAL A 36 15.94 -4.05 -0.53
N THR A 37 16.21 -4.49 0.71
CA THR A 37 15.41 -5.48 1.43
C THR A 37 15.57 -5.32 2.95
N ASP A 38 15.03 -6.25 3.73
CA ASP A 38 15.19 -6.28 5.19
C ASP A 38 15.84 -7.58 5.68
N LYS A 39 16.40 -7.51 6.90
CA LYS A 39 17.07 -8.65 7.55
C LYS A 39 16.16 -9.85 7.78
N GLY A 40 14.85 -9.62 7.94
CA GLY A 40 13.87 -10.69 8.10
C GLY A 40 13.73 -11.50 6.83
N LEU A 41 13.54 -10.85 5.69
CA LEU A 41 13.44 -11.49 4.38
C LEU A 41 14.74 -12.22 3.99
N MET A 42 15.90 -11.66 4.35
CA MET A 42 17.19 -12.36 4.20
C MET A 42 17.25 -13.61 5.08
N LYS A 43 16.93 -13.48 6.35
CA LYS A 43 16.96 -14.59 7.33
C LYS A 43 16.01 -15.73 6.99
N PHE A 44 14.80 -15.41 6.52
CA PHE A 44 13.79 -16.41 6.18
C PHE A 44 13.90 -16.93 4.74
N GLY A 45 14.89 -16.47 3.98
CA GLY A 45 15.22 -16.99 2.66
C GLY A 45 14.33 -16.47 1.53
N VAL A 46 13.40 -15.54 1.79
CA VAL A 46 12.55 -14.95 0.74
C VAL A 46 13.38 -14.13 -0.23
N ALA A 47 14.22 -13.22 0.27
CA ALA A 47 15.12 -12.45 -0.57
C ALA A 47 16.10 -13.36 -1.33
N LYS A 48 16.55 -14.46 -0.71
CA LYS A 48 17.41 -15.44 -1.36
C LYS A 48 16.79 -16.05 -2.63
N MET A 49 15.47 -16.24 -2.67
CA MET A 49 14.79 -16.74 -3.89
C MET A 49 15.00 -15.84 -5.10
N VAL A 50 15.21 -14.55 -4.88
CA VAL A 50 15.49 -13.56 -5.92
C VAL A 50 17.00 -13.49 -6.20
N LEU A 51 17.83 -13.48 -5.14
CA LEU A 51 19.29 -13.45 -5.27
C LEU A 51 19.80 -14.66 -6.05
N ASP A 52 19.24 -15.86 -5.82
CA ASP A 52 19.59 -17.07 -6.58
C ASP A 52 19.32 -16.93 -8.10
N VAL A 53 18.32 -16.14 -8.50
CA VAL A 53 18.07 -15.83 -9.92
C VAL A 53 19.14 -14.90 -10.47
N LEU A 54 19.59 -13.90 -9.68
CA LEU A 54 20.65 -12.98 -10.08
C LEU A 54 21.99 -13.70 -10.19
N ASP A 55 22.34 -14.51 -9.17
CA ASP A 55 23.56 -15.34 -9.15
C ASP A 55 23.62 -16.31 -10.33
N GLY A 56 22.49 -16.98 -10.61
CA GLY A 56 22.37 -17.91 -11.73
C GLY A 56 22.51 -17.28 -13.12
N ALA A 57 22.43 -15.95 -13.20
CA ALA A 57 22.55 -15.18 -14.44
C ALA A 57 23.81 -14.27 -14.46
N ASP A 58 24.72 -14.40 -13.50
CA ASP A 58 25.93 -13.59 -13.33
C ASP A 58 25.64 -12.07 -13.30
N ILE A 59 24.50 -11.66 -12.70
CA ILE A 59 24.11 -10.26 -12.57
C ILE A 59 24.79 -9.67 -11.32
N ALA A 60 25.52 -8.59 -11.50
CA ALA A 60 26.19 -7.90 -10.41
C ALA A 60 25.21 -7.14 -9.51
N TYR A 61 25.36 -7.27 -8.19
CA TYR A 61 24.55 -6.52 -7.21
C TYR A 61 25.30 -6.30 -5.90
N GLU A 62 24.83 -5.33 -5.14
CA GLU A 62 25.13 -5.14 -3.71
C GLU A 62 23.83 -5.18 -2.92
N VAL A 63 23.88 -5.64 -1.67
CA VAL A 63 22.68 -5.76 -0.82
C VAL A 63 22.67 -4.69 0.25
N PHE A 64 21.57 -3.93 0.34
CA PHE A 64 21.20 -3.06 1.44
C PHE A 64 20.03 -3.70 2.17
N ASP A 65 20.30 -4.40 3.28
CA ASP A 65 19.30 -5.18 4.04
C ASP A 65 18.90 -4.52 5.37
N ASP A 66 19.25 -3.26 5.58
CA ASP A 66 18.95 -2.54 6.83
C ASP A 66 17.64 -1.75 6.79
N VAL A 67 16.71 -2.12 5.91
CA VAL A 67 15.38 -1.53 5.88
C VAL A 67 14.64 -1.87 7.16
N LYS A 68 14.06 -0.83 7.80
CA LYS A 68 13.27 -0.97 9.04
C LYS A 68 11.77 -1.01 8.71
N PRO A 69 10.96 -1.68 9.52
CA PRO A 69 9.52 -1.44 9.52
C PRO A 69 9.28 0.06 9.72
N ASN A 70 8.39 0.66 8.92
CA ASN A 70 8.22 2.12 8.89
C ASN A 70 9.56 2.84 8.63
N PRO A 71 10.03 2.92 7.38
CA PRO A 71 11.37 3.42 7.05
C PRO A 71 11.53 4.88 7.43
N THR A 72 12.73 5.25 7.84
CA THR A 72 13.05 6.57 8.36
C THR A 72 13.92 7.38 7.38
N VAL A 73 14.01 8.68 7.58
CA VAL A 73 14.95 9.55 6.85
C VAL A 73 16.39 9.02 6.96
N SER A 74 16.81 8.58 8.16
CA SER A 74 18.15 8.00 8.36
C SER A 74 18.33 6.72 7.54
N ASN A 75 17.29 5.90 7.39
CA ASN A 75 17.33 4.67 6.62
C ASN A 75 17.53 4.94 5.12
N VAL A 76 16.79 5.92 4.58
CA VAL A 76 16.97 6.34 3.18
C VAL A 76 18.34 6.95 2.95
N THR A 77 18.83 7.80 3.87
CA THR A 77 20.18 8.40 3.77
C THR A 77 21.26 7.32 3.69
N ALA A 78 21.21 6.31 4.55
CA ALA A 78 22.17 5.19 4.50
C ALA A 78 22.06 4.41 3.16
N GLY A 79 20.84 4.21 2.65
CA GLY A 79 20.62 3.57 1.36
C GLY A 79 21.14 4.37 0.17
N ILE A 80 21.07 5.71 0.21
CA ILE A 80 21.66 6.59 -0.82
C ILE A 80 23.19 6.43 -0.86
N GLU A 81 23.83 6.37 0.31
CA GLU A 81 25.29 6.14 0.40
C GLU A 81 25.64 4.75 -0.13
N ALA A 82 24.89 3.72 0.23
CA ALA A 82 25.07 2.37 -0.27
C ALA A 82 24.95 2.30 -1.80
N CYS A 83 23.93 2.98 -2.37
CA CYS A 83 23.71 3.05 -3.82
C CYS A 83 24.90 3.69 -4.56
N LYS A 84 25.41 4.81 -4.03
CA LYS A 84 26.57 5.51 -4.61
C LYS A 84 27.84 4.68 -4.52
N ASN A 85 28.09 4.06 -3.36
CA ASN A 85 29.28 3.23 -3.16
C ASN A 85 29.26 1.96 -4.03
N ALA A 86 28.08 1.41 -4.27
CA ALA A 86 27.88 0.29 -5.18
C ALA A 86 28.04 0.67 -6.65
N GLU A 87 27.99 1.95 -7.00
CA GLU A 87 27.88 2.41 -8.39
C GLU A 87 26.70 1.75 -9.14
N ALA A 88 25.58 1.56 -8.41
CA ALA A 88 24.40 0.90 -8.94
C ALA A 88 23.69 1.80 -9.96
N ASP A 89 23.29 1.22 -11.11
CA ASP A 89 22.57 1.92 -12.17
C ASP A 89 21.07 1.62 -12.19
N PHE A 90 20.61 0.71 -11.30
CA PHE A 90 19.19 0.44 -11.01
C PHE A 90 19.03 -0.16 -9.61
N ILE A 91 17.79 -0.24 -9.14
CA ILE A 91 17.43 -0.80 -7.83
C ILE A 91 16.55 -2.03 -8.03
N ILE A 92 16.75 -3.08 -7.22
CA ILE A 92 15.82 -4.19 -7.05
C ILE A 92 15.25 -4.09 -5.64
N ALA A 93 13.97 -3.75 -5.51
CA ALA A 93 13.28 -3.67 -4.23
C ALA A 93 12.57 -5.00 -3.94
N ILE A 94 12.95 -5.68 -2.85
CA ILE A 94 12.35 -6.94 -2.42
C ILE A 94 11.73 -6.73 -1.05
N GLY A 95 10.41 -6.78 -0.94
CA GLY A 95 9.76 -6.62 0.36
C GLY A 95 8.33 -6.11 0.30
N GLY A 96 7.82 -5.66 1.43
CA GLY A 96 6.56 -4.93 1.53
C GLY A 96 6.76 -3.43 1.28
N GLY A 97 5.78 -2.61 1.70
CA GLY A 97 5.81 -1.15 1.52
C GLY A 97 7.12 -0.52 2.00
N SER A 98 7.64 -0.92 3.17
CA SER A 98 8.87 -0.33 3.72
C SER A 98 10.09 -0.46 2.80
N SER A 99 10.29 -1.62 2.17
CA SER A 99 11.39 -1.82 1.21
C SER A 99 11.18 -1.01 -0.06
N MET A 100 9.93 -0.96 -0.54
CA MET A 100 9.56 -0.19 -1.73
C MET A 100 9.74 1.32 -1.50
N ASP A 101 9.25 1.83 -0.38
CA ASP A 101 9.32 3.24 -0.01
C ASP A 101 10.77 3.70 0.17
N THR A 102 11.58 2.85 0.84
CA THR A 102 13.02 3.10 0.95
C THR A 102 13.68 3.15 -0.43
N ALA A 103 13.38 2.20 -1.32
CA ALA A 103 13.94 2.15 -2.67
C ALA A 103 13.55 3.37 -3.50
N LYS A 104 12.29 3.82 -3.41
CA LYS A 104 11.82 5.05 -4.08
C LYS A 104 12.56 6.28 -3.56
N GLY A 105 12.63 6.45 -2.24
CA GLY A 105 13.37 7.55 -1.63
C GLY A 105 14.84 7.59 -2.06
N ILE A 106 15.53 6.43 -2.07
CA ILE A 106 16.91 6.32 -2.57
C ILE A 106 16.98 6.76 -4.03
N GLY A 107 16.14 6.15 -4.87
CA GLY A 107 16.18 6.36 -6.31
C GLY A 107 15.87 7.80 -6.72
N VAL A 108 14.90 8.44 -6.07
CA VAL A 108 14.54 9.85 -6.33
C VAL A 108 15.69 10.78 -5.97
N VAL A 109 16.29 10.64 -4.77
CA VAL A 109 17.37 11.53 -4.33
C VAL A 109 18.66 11.32 -5.12
N VAL A 110 18.98 10.10 -5.52
CA VAL A 110 20.19 9.81 -6.34
C VAL A 110 20.13 10.55 -7.68
N THR A 111 18.97 10.64 -8.30
CA THR A 111 18.79 11.30 -9.61
C THR A 111 18.43 12.79 -9.52
N ASN A 112 18.03 13.27 -8.32
CA ASN A 112 17.69 14.65 -8.04
C ASN A 112 18.45 15.15 -6.80
N PRO A 113 19.78 15.32 -6.88
CA PRO A 113 20.65 15.62 -5.73
C PRO A 113 20.36 16.95 -5.03
N GLU A 114 19.62 17.85 -5.66
CA GLU A 114 19.11 19.08 -5.05
C GLU A 114 18.16 18.79 -3.89
N PHE A 115 17.55 17.60 -3.83
CA PHE A 115 16.70 17.13 -2.75
C PHE A 115 17.41 16.12 -1.83
N ALA A 116 18.73 16.30 -1.60
CA ALA A 116 19.50 15.46 -0.69
C ALA A 116 18.91 15.40 0.73
N ASP A 117 18.19 16.43 1.15
CA ASP A 117 17.29 16.39 2.29
C ASP A 117 15.92 15.86 1.84
N ILE A 118 15.69 14.54 2.03
CA ILE A 118 14.42 13.89 1.65
C ILE A 118 13.20 14.48 2.34
N VAL A 119 13.35 15.20 3.45
CA VAL A 119 12.25 15.89 4.14
C VAL A 119 11.63 16.98 3.24
N SER A 120 12.43 17.57 2.35
CA SER A 120 11.94 18.56 1.39
C SER A 120 11.02 17.99 0.31
N LEU A 121 10.90 16.67 0.21
CA LEU A 121 10.03 15.96 -0.73
C LEU A 121 8.64 15.64 -0.16
N GLU A 122 8.33 16.04 1.08
CA GLU A 122 7.00 15.84 1.67
C GLU A 122 5.91 16.52 0.83
N GLY A 123 4.80 15.83 0.63
CA GLY A 123 3.70 16.29 -0.21
C GLY A 123 3.97 16.00 -1.69
N VAL A 124 3.62 16.92 -2.57
CA VAL A 124 3.82 16.78 -4.03
C VAL A 124 5.23 17.23 -4.41
N ALA A 125 6.07 16.30 -4.78
CA ALA A 125 7.47 16.55 -5.08
C ALA A 125 7.64 17.28 -6.43
N PRO A 126 8.46 18.37 -6.48
CA PRO A 126 8.76 19.07 -7.72
C PRO A 126 9.98 18.50 -8.45
N THR A 127 10.23 17.19 -8.39
CA THR A 127 11.39 16.58 -9.03
C THR A 127 11.35 16.70 -10.55
N LYS A 128 12.53 16.77 -11.18
CA LYS A 128 12.66 16.96 -12.62
C LYS A 128 13.06 15.68 -13.35
N ASN A 129 13.85 14.85 -12.67
CA ASN A 129 14.38 13.62 -13.23
C ASN A 129 13.57 12.42 -12.73
N LYS A 130 13.37 11.44 -13.61
CA LYS A 130 12.86 10.14 -13.17
C LYS A 130 13.79 9.56 -12.10
N CYS A 131 13.21 8.87 -11.15
CA CYS A 131 13.91 8.04 -10.18
C CYS A 131 14.89 7.09 -10.88
N LEU A 132 15.97 6.70 -10.19
CA LEU A 132 16.78 5.57 -10.63
C LEU A 132 15.85 4.38 -10.92
N PRO A 133 15.99 3.65 -12.05
CA PRO A 133 15.05 2.60 -12.38
C PRO A 133 14.88 1.58 -11.26
N ILE A 134 13.64 1.26 -10.90
CA ILE A 134 13.31 0.28 -9.86
C ILE A 134 12.63 -0.92 -10.50
N VAL A 135 13.11 -2.13 -10.16
CA VAL A 135 12.38 -3.39 -10.31
C VAL A 135 11.82 -3.77 -8.95
N ALA A 136 10.52 -3.78 -8.81
CA ALA A 136 9.83 -3.99 -7.54
C ALA A 136 9.25 -5.41 -7.45
N LEU A 137 9.64 -6.17 -6.40
CA LEU A 137 9.17 -7.52 -6.12
C LEU A 137 8.46 -7.54 -4.75
N PRO A 138 7.12 -7.37 -4.70
CA PRO A 138 6.38 -7.35 -3.46
C PRO A 138 6.38 -8.71 -2.76
N THR A 139 6.51 -8.69 -1.42
CA THR A 139 6.38 -9.88 -0.56
C THR A 139 5.13 -9.83 0.32
N THR A 140 4.34 -8.76 0.21
CA THR A 140 3.03 -8.57 0.85
C THR A 140 1.98 -8.27 -0.18
N ALA A 141 0.72 -8.58 0.12
CA ALA A 141 -0.42 -8.25 -0.72
C ALA A 141 -1.28 -7.19 -0.02
N GLY A 142 -0.87 -5.93 -0.07
CA GLY A 142 -1.52 -4.83 0.65
C GLY A 142 -1.25 -3.47 0.04
N THR A 143 -0.05 -2.93 0.24
CA THR A 143 0.29 -1.54 -0.05
C THR A 143 0.31 -1.17 -1.54
N ALA A 144 0.46 -2.17 -2.41
CA ALA A 144 0.66 -1.95 -3.86
C ALA A 144 1.81 -0.98 -4.21
N ALA A 145 2.79 -0.82 -3.32
CA ALA A 145 3.86 0.17 -3.49
C ALA A 145 4.71 -0.06 -4.75
N GLU A 146 4.66 -1.27 -5.32
CA GLU A 146 5.27 -1.61 -6.61
C GLU A 146 4.60 -0.93 -7.82
N THR A 147 3.39 -0.36 -7.65
CA THR A 147 2.65 0.30 -8.76
C THR A 147 2.15 1.70 -8.40
N THR A 148 2.60 2.27 -7.28
CA THR A 148 2.17 3.61 -6.84
C THR A 148 3.21 4.69 -7.10
N ILE A 149 2.75 5.94 -7.18
CA ILE A 149 3.55 7.17 -7.32
C ILE A 149 3.79 7.85 -5.96
N ASN A 150 3.65 7.12 -4.88
CA ASN A 150 3.85 7.64 -3.54
C ASN A 150 4.74 6.71 -2.72
N TYR A 151 5.38 7.28 -1.72
CA TYR A 151 6.12 6.58 -0.68
C TYR A 151 5.98 7.29 0.65
N VAL A 152 6.14 6.55 1.75
CA VAL A 152 5.95 7.04 3.10
C VAL A 152 7.22 6.82 3.93
N ILE A 153 7.78 7.91 4.44
CA ILE A 153 9.01 7.92 5.25
C ILE A 153 8.73 8.61 6.59
N ILE A 154 9.28 8.11 7.69
CA ILE A 154 9.20 8.77 8.99
C ILE A 154 10.29 9.82 9.12
N ASP A 155 9.89 11.06 9.37
CA ASP A 155 10.80 12.07 9.92
C ASP A 155 10.97 11.81 11.42
N GLU A 156 12.14 11.27 11.78
CA GLU A 156 12.47 10.91 13.16
C GLU A 156 12.56 12.13 14.08
N LYS A 157 12.85 13.30 13.53
CA LYS A 157 12.95 14.56 14.30
C LYS A 157 11.58 15.11 14.67
N ARG A 158 10.64 15.06 13.72
CA ARG A 158 9.26 15.51 13.91
C ARG A 158 8.34 14.43 14.47
N GLN A 159 8.80 13.14 14.50
CA GLN A 159 8.00 11.97 14.82
C GLN A 159 6.71 11.89 13.97
N GLN A 160 6.85 12.15 12.68
CA GLN A 160 5.73 12.26 11.74
C GLN A 160 5.97 11.38 10.51
N LYS A 161 4.91 10.72 10.03
CA LYS A 161 4.90 10.08 8.72
C LYS A 161 4.77 11.16 7.64
N MET A 162 5.74 11.21 6.74
CA MET A 162 5.71 12.04 5.54
C MET A 162 5.21 11.22 4.38
N VAL A 163 4.12 11.64 3.77
CA VAL A 163 3.68 11.09 2.49
C VAL A 163 4.29 11.93 1.38
N CYS A 164 5.07 11.30 0.52
CA CYS A 164 5.68 11.91 -0.66
C CYS A 164 4.97 11.39 -1.90
N VAL A 165 4.58 12.28 -2.80
CA VAL A 165 3.88 11.94 -4.04
C VAL A 165 4.68 12.48 -5.23
N ASP A 166 5.23 11.59 -6.04
CA ASP A 166 6.03 11.97 -7.20
C ASP A 166 5.79 11.03 -8.38
N PRO A 167 5.19 11.50 -9.48
CA PRO A 167 5.05 10.69 -10.70
C PRO A 167 6.35 10.09 -11.24
N ASN A 168 7.49 10.64 -10.85
CA ASN A 168 8.81 10.17 -11.28
C ASN A 168 9.34 8.99 -10.46
N ASP A 169 8.69 8.63 -9.34
CA ASP A 169 9.15 7.56 -8.45
C ASP A 169 8.56 6.18 -8.75
N ILE A 170 7.54 6.11 -9.62
CA ILE A 170 6.90 4.82 -9.91
C ILE A 170 7.92 3.80 -10.41
N PRO A 171 7.95 2.57 -9.83
CA PRO A 171 8.85 1.53 -10.32
C PRO A 171 8.68 1.27 -11.83
N ALA A 172 9.79 1.21 -12.54
CA ALA A 172 9.77 0.94 -13.98
C ALA A 172 9.20 -0.44 -14.29
N VAL A 173 9.50 -1.41 -13.43
CA VAL A 173 9.06 -2.80 -13.57
C VAL A 173 8.50 -3.30 -12.25
N ALA A 174 7.32 -3.94 -12.28
CA ALA A 174 6.80 -4.70 -11.17
C ALA A 174 6.82 -6.20 -11.51
N ILE A 175 7.29 -7.02 -10.58
CA ILE A 175 7.29 -8.49 -10.70
C ILE A 175 6.51 -9.07 -9.52
N VAL A 176 5.24 -9.35 -9.75
CA VAL A 176 4.29 -9.82 -8.73
C VAL A 176 4.29 -11.35 -8.70
N ASP A 177 5.23 -11.90 -7.93
CA ASP A 177 5.44 -13.33 -7.75
C ASP A 177 4.87 -13.78 -6.41
N ALA A 178 3.71 -14.42 -6.44
CA ALA A 178 3.02 -14.85 -5.21
C ALA A 178 3.81 -15.88 -4.38
N GLU A 179 4.80 -16.58 -4.95
CA GLU A 179 5.66 -17.48 -4.18
C GLU A 179 6.49 -16.73 -3.12
N LEU A 180 6.78 -15.44 -3.34
CA LEU A 180 7.46 -14.58 -2.37
C LEU A 180 6.58 -14.23 -1.16
N MET A 181 5.28 -14.50 -1.24
CA MET A 181 4.29 -14.19 -0.19
C MET A 181 3.86 -15.43 0.62
N TYR A 182 4.28 -16.65 0.26
CA TYR A 182 3.80 -17.88 0.90
C TYR A 182 4.21 -18.02 2.36
N SER A 183 5.31 -17.40 2.77
CA SER A 183 5.78 -17.41 4.16
C SER A 183 5.15 -16.31 5.04
N LEU A 184 4.28 -15.47 4.48
CA LEU A 184 3.68 -14.36 5.21
C LEU A 184 2.76 -14.90 6.33
N PRO A 185 2.95 -14.48 7.60
CA PRO A 185 2.12 -14.92 8.72
C PRO A 185 0.65 -14.56 8.54
N LYS A 186 -0.24 -15.39 9.08
CA LYS A 186 -1.70 -15.25 8.99
C LYS A 186 -2.20 -13.84 9.37
N GLY A 187 -1.76 -13.31 10.52
CA GLY A 187 -2.17 -11.98 10.98
C GLY A 187 -1.71 -10.86 10.04
N LEU A 188 -0.48 -10.98 9.50
CA LEU A 188 0.02 -9.99 8.54
C LEU A 188 -0.69 -10.12 7.17
N THR A 189 -1.04 -11.34 6.75
CA THR A 189 -1.87 -11.56 5.56
C THR A 189 -3.23 -10.89 5.70
N ALA A 190 -3.88 -11.03 6.86
CA ALA A 190 -5.18 -10.40 7.14
C ALA A 190 -5.06 -8.87 7.14
N ALA A 191 -4.08 -8.33 7.86
CA ALA A 191 -3.88 -6.89 7.96
C ALA A 191 -3.58 -6.25 6.61
N THR A 192 -2.62 -6.80 5.84
CA THR A 192 -2.28 -6.25 4.52
C THR A 192 -3.40 -6.44 3.50
N GLY A 193 -4.14 -7.54 3.56
CA GLY A 193 -5.27 -7.76 2.66
C GLY A 193 -6.44 -6.83 2.93
N MET A 194 -6.70 -6.49 4.20
CA MET A 194 -7.71 -5.48 4.55
C MET A 194 -7.24 -4.06 4.23
N ASP A 195 -5.93 -3.79 4.31
CA ASP A 195 -5.32 -2.56 3.81
C ASP A 195 -5.61 -2.37 2.30
N ALA A 196 -5.37 -3.41 1.49
CA ALA A 196 -5.75 -3.39 0.08
C ALA A 196 -7.25 -3.18 -0.15
N MET A 197 -8.12 -3.72 0.72
CA MET A 197 -9.56 -3.49 0.68
C MET A 197 -9.89 -2.02 0.97
N THR A 198 -9.22 -1.43 1.96
CA THR A 198 -9.39 -0.01 2.31
C THR A 198 -8.94 0.89 1.15
N HIS A 199 -7.78 0.61 0.55
CA HIS A 199 -7.31 1.30 -0.64
C HIS A 199 -8.35 1.28 -1.76
N ALA A 200 -8.89 0.09 -2.07
CA ALA A 200 -9.86 -0.08 -3.15
C ALA A 200 -11.18 0.65 -2.87
N ILE A 201 -11.67 0.61 -1.63
CA ILE A 201 -12.93 1.29 -1.27
C ILE A 201 -12.75 2.81 -1.24
N GLU A 202 -11.68 3.32 -0.62
CA GLU A 202 -11.41 4.76 -0.62
C GLU A 202 -11.14 5.29 -2.02
N GLY A 203 -10.32 4.57 -2.81
CA GLY A 203 -10.07 4.92 -4.22
C GLY A 203 -11.34 4.96 -5.08
N LEU A 204 -12.31 4.09 -4.80
CA LEU A 204 -13.61 4.07 -5.47
C LEU A 204 -14.45 5.30 -5.16
N ILE A 205 -14.44 5.77 -3.90
CA ILE A 205 -15.33 6.85 -3.42
C ILE A 205 -14.68 8.22 -3.34
N THR A 206 -13.35 8.34 -3.47
CA THR A 206 -12.64 9.62 -3.38
C THR A 206 -13.17 10.65 -4.38
N LYS A 207 -13.03 11.94 -4.07
CA LYS A 207 -13.49 13.05 -4.95
C LYS A 207 -12.90 13.02 -6.36
N ALA A 208 -11.73 12.43 -6.55
CA ALA A 208 -11.06 12.32 -7.85
C ALA A 208 -11.41 11.04 -8.61
N ALA A 209 -12.24 10.16 -8.06
CA ALA A 209 -12.65 8.91 -8.71
C ALA A 209 -13.45 9.15 -10.00
N TRP A 210 -13.25 8.31 -11.00
CA TRP A 210 -13.91 8.36 -12.30
C TRP A 210 -14.01 6.96 -12.92
N GLU A 211 -14.68 6.82 -14.04
CA GLU A 211 -15.08 5.53 -14.60
C GLU A 211 -13.91 4.54 -14.77
N MET A 212 -12.71 5.03 -15.13
CA MET A 212 -11.54 4.17 -15.29
C MET A 212 -11.01 3.67 -13.94
N SER A 213 -10.89 4.55 -12.92
CA SER A 213 -10.49 4.12 -11.59
C SER A 213 -11.50 3.18 -10.96
N ASP A 214 -12.80 3.49 -11.12
CA ASP A 214 -13.90 2.67 -10.60
C ASP A 214 -13.84 1.22 -11.09
N MET A 215 -13.50 1.01 -12.36
CA MET A 215 -13.39 -0.32 -12.97
C MET A 215 -12.32 -1.16 -12.25
N PHE A 216 -11.16 -0.58 -11.95
CA PHE A 216 -10.10 -1.27 -11.24
C PHE A 216 -10.43 -1.52 -9.78
N GLU A 217 -10.98 -0.51 -9.09
CA GLU A 217 -11.30 -0.63 -7.66
C GLU A 217 -12.41 -1.66 -7.41
N LEU A 218 -13.47 -1.66 -8.22
CA LEU A 218 -14.53 -2.67 -8.10
C LEU A 218 -14.00 -4.09 -8.35
N LYS A 219 -13.06 -4.26 -9.30
CA LYS A 219 -12.45 -5.57 -9.53
C LYS A 219 -11.53 -5.97 -8.38
N ALA A 220 -10.79 -5.04 -7.81
CA ALA A 220 -9.97 -5.30 -6.63
C ALA A 220 -10.83 -5.72 -5.43
N ILE A 221 -11.92 -4.99 -5.13
CA ILE A 221 -12.87 -5.32 -4.06
C ILE A 221 -13.44 -6.74 -4.23
N GLU A 222 -13.91 -7.09 -5.43
CA GLU A 222 -14.41 -8.43 -5.75
C GLU A 222 -13.38 -9.50 -5.43
N MET A 223 -12.15 -9.31 -5.91
CA MET A 223 -11.07 -10.29 -5.77
C MET A 223 -10.59 -10.40 -4.31
N ILE A 224 -10.43 -9.29 -3.60
CA ILE A 224 -10.01 -9.29 -2.20
C ILE A 224 -11.07 -10.00 -1.35
N HIS A 225 -12.34 -9.67 -1.52
CA HIS A 225 -13.44 -10.32 -0.80
C HIS A 225 -13.45 -11.84 -0.99
N LYS A 226 -13.14 -12.30 -2.21
CA LYS A 226 -13.05 -13.73 -2.54
C LYS A 226 -11.79 -14.40 -1.97
N TYR A 227 -10.63 -13.80 -2.19
CA TYR A 227 -9.35 -14.50 -2.01
C TYR A 227 -8.71 -14.28 -0.64
N LEU A 228 -9.03 -13.18 0.06
CA LEU A 228 -8.44 -12.90 1.37
C LEU A 228 -8.76 -13.98 2.41
N PRO A 229 -10.01 -14.45 2.56
CA PRO A 229 -10.31 -15.55 3.48
C PRO A 229 -9.55 -16.84 3.16
N ILE A 230 -9.36 -17.15 1.87
CA ILE A 230 -8.59 -18.32 1.43
C ILE A 230 -7.12 -18.17 1.83
N ALA A 231 -6.50 -17.03 1.51
CA ALA A 231 -5.09 -16.76 1.82
C ALA A 231 -4.80 -16.71 3.32
N VAL A 232 -5.77 -16.25 4.13
CA VAL A 232 -5.65 -16.18 5.60
C VAL A 232 -5.81 -17.57 6.23
N ASN A 233 -6.74 -18.40 5.73
CA ASN A 233 -6.98 -19.73 6.28
C ASN A 233 -5.90 -20.72 5.89
N ASP A 234 -5.41 -20.66 4.65
CA ASP A 234 -4.29 -21.48 4.15
C ASP A 234 -3.24 -20.59 3.46
N PRO A 235 -2.21 -20.17 4.21
CA PRO A 235 -1.14 -19.33 3.68
C PRO A 235 -0.37 -19.92 2.50
N THR A 236 -0.43 -21.21 2.30
CA THR A 236 0.24 -21.91 1.20
C THR A 236 -0.66 -22.16 -0.02
N ASN A 237 -1.93 -21.76 0.07
CA ASN A 237 -2.89 -21.93 -1.01
C ASN A 237 -2.54 -21.03 -2.23
N PRO A 238 -2.19 -21.62 -3.40
CA PRO A 238 -1.76 -20.86 -4.56
C PRO A 238 -2.86 -19.95 -5.13
N GLU A 239 -4.13 -20.40 -5.10
CA GLU A 239 -5.26 -19.60 -5.59
C GLU A 239 -5.46 -18.35 -4.73
N GLY A 240 -5.48 -18.50 -3.40
CA GLY A 240 -5.63 -17.40 -2.47
C GLY A 240 -4.47 -16.39 -2.59
N ARG A 241 -3.23 -16.89 -2.60
CA ARG A 241 -2.05 -16.02 -2.70
C ARG A 241 -1.97 -15.29 -4.04
N ASN A 242 -2.14 -15.99 -5.16
CA ASN A 242 -2.16 -15.36 -6.48
C ASN A 242 -3.30 -14.35 -6.61
N GLY A 243 -4.49 -14.73 -6.13
CA GLY A 243 -5.65 -13.85 -6.14
C GLY A 243 -5.39 -12.54 -5.39
N MET A 244 -4.82 -12.61 -4.19
CA MET A 244 -4.49 -11.43 -3.39
C MET A 244 -3.35 -10.62 -4.01
N ALA A 245 -2.30 -11.27 -4.53
CA ALA A 245 -1.18 -10.59 -5.19
C ALA A 245 -1.63 -9.73 -6.37
N VAL A 246 -2.55 -10.28 -7.20
CA VAL A 246 -3.12 -9.53 -8.34
C VAL A 246 -4.12 -8.48 -7.87
N ALA A 247 -4.96 -8.79 -6.88
CA ALA A 247 -6.01 -7.88 -6.43
C ALA A 247 -5.45 -6.58 -5.84
N GLN A 248 -4.42 -6.67 -4.98
CA GLN A 248 -3.78 -5.48 -4.41
C GLN A 248 -3.09 -4.62 -5.49
N TYR A 249 -2.47 -5.25 -6.49
CA TYR A 249 -1.87 -4.55 -7.61
C TYR A 249 -2.93 -3.77 -8.41
N ILE A 250 -4.09 -4.39 -8.67
CA ILE A 250 -5.21 -3.74 -9.36
C ILE A 250 -5.70 -2.52 -8.57
N ALA A 251 -5.85 -2.64 -7.22
CA ALA A 251 -6.18 -1.50 -6.37
C ALA A 251 -5.13 -0.37 -6.51
N GLY A 252 -3.83 -0.74 -6.47
CA GLY A 252 -2.73 0.20 -6.64
C GLY A 252 -2.75 0.98 -7.94
N MET A 253 -3.10 0.33 -9.03
CA MET A 253 -3.25 1.00 -10.34
C MET A 253 -4.24 2.16 -10.28
N ALA A 254 -5.27 2.07 -9.46
CA ALA A 254 -6.32 3.08 -9.37
C ALA A 254 -6.07 4.08 -8.25
N PHE A 255 -6.02 3.68 -6.97
CA PHE A 255 -5.92 4.63 -5.86
C PHE A 255 -4.68 5.53 -5.95
N SER A 256 -3.58 5.01 -6.50
CA SER A 256 -2.37 5.80 -6.75
C SER A 256 -2.61 7.04 -7.62
N ASN A 257 -3.62 6.99 -8.48
CA ASN A 257 -3.94 8.06 -9.42
C ASN A 257 -5.09 8.98 -8.96
N VAL A 258 -5.91 8.52 -8.02
CA VAL A 258 -7.09 9.28 -7.57
C VAL A 258 -7.03 9.68 -6.09
N GLY A 259 -6.11 9.08 -5.33
CA GLY A 259 -5.95 9.34 -3.90
C GLY A 259 -6.92 8.53 -3.02
N LEU A 260 -6.88 8.82 -1.74
CA LEU A 260 -7.57 8.10 -0.67
C LEU A 260 -8.50 9.06 0.10
N GLY A 261 -8.85 8.72 1.34
CA GLY A 261 -9.79 9.47 2.15
C GLY A 261 -9.46 9.50 3.63
N VAL A 262 -10.50 9.69 4.45
CA VAL A 262 -10.36 9.88 5.89
C VAL A 262 -9.98 8.62 6.66
N ASP A 263 -10.20 7.43 6.12
CA ASP A 263 -9.76 6.18 6.75
C ASP A 263 -8.24 6.17 6.91
N HIS A 264 -7.52 6.35 5.82
CA HIS A 264 -6.06 6.48 5.84
C HIS A 264 -5.61 7.68 6.69
N GLY A 265 -6.30 8.83 6.58
CA GLY A 265 -6.03 9.99 7.42
C GLY A 265 -6.09 9.66 8.91
N MET A 266 -7.07 8.85 9.35
CA MET A 266 -7.22 8.40 10.74
C MET A 266 -6.24 7.28 11.12
N ALA A 267 -5.88 6.40 10.18
CA ALA A 267 -4.97 5.28 10.42
C ALA A 267 -3.52 5.71 10.64
N HIS A 268 -3.06 6.75 9.92
CA HIS A 268 -1.69 7.23 10.01
C HIS A 268 -1.26 7.64 11.42
N PRO A 269 -2.00 8.49 12.17
CA PRO A 269 -1.63 8.85 13.53
C PRO A 269 -1.72 7.67 14.51
N MET A 270 -2.64 6.71 14.32
CA MET A 270 -2.67 5.49 15.12
C MET A 270 -1.36 4.70 14.98
N SER A 271 -0.86 4.58 13.75
CA SER A 271 0.42 3.91 13.51
C SER A 271 1.61 4.71 14.05
N ALA A 272 1.58 6.04 13.94
CA ALA A 272 2.71 6.89 14.34
C ALA A 272 2.84 7.04 15.87
N LEU A 273 1.72 7.13 16.59
CA LEU A 273 1.69 7.45 18.02
C LEU A 273 1.52 6.21 18.90
N HIS A 274 0.93 5.12 18.39
CA HIS A 274 0.61 3.92 19.15
C HIS A 274 1.22 2.64 18.56
N ASP A 275 2.09 2.74 17.55
CA ASP A 275 2.73 1.59 16.88
C ASP A 275 1.73 0.55 16.34
N VAL A 276 0.48 0.94 16.09
CA VAL A 276 -0.51 0.05 15.49
C VAL A 276 -0.07 -0.31 14.08
N PRO A 277 -0.02 -1.61 13.71
CA PRO A 277 0.28 -2.00 12.33
C PRO A 277 -0.70 -1.33 11.36
N HIS A 278 -0.19 -0.69 10.31
CA HIS A 278 -0.98 0.19 9.42
C HIS A 278 -2.23 -0.49 8.89
N GLY A 279 -2.11 -1.69 8.33
CA GLY A 279 -3.27 -2.41 7.80
C GLY A 279 -4.29 -2.84 8.86
N VAL A 280 -3.89 -2.96 10.14
CA VAL A 280 -4.83 -3.15 11.26
C VAL A 280 -5.58 -1.84 11.54
N ALA A 281 -4.86 -0.72 11.54
CA ALA A 281 -5.46 0.59 11.75
C ALA A 281 -6.52 0.91 10.68
N CYS A 282 -6.19 0.71 9.40
CA CYS A 282 -7.16 0.86 8.30
C CYS A 282 -8.35 -0.10 8.46
N ALA A 283 -8.09 -1.37 8.72
CA ALA A 283 -9.13 -2.40 8.77
C ALA A 283 -10.18 -2.20 9.88
N ILE A 284 -9.77 -1.69 11.05
CA ILE A 284 -10.67 -1.43 12.18
C ILE A 284 -11.56 -0.18 11.94
N LEU A 285 -11.03 0.79 11.20
CA LEU A 285 -11.72 2.03 10.86
C LEU A 285 -12.73 1.84 9.73
N LEU A 286 -12.38 1.02 8.73
CA LEU A 286 -13.07 0.94 7.44
C LEU A 286 -14.60 0.78 7.53
N PRO A 287 -15.20 -0.15 8.30
CA PRO A 287 -16.65 -0.29 8.32
C PRO A 287 -17.38 0.95 8.87
N THR A 288 -16.76 1.65 9.81
CA THR A 288 -17.31 2.87 10.43
C THR A 288 -17.18 4.06 9.49
N VAL A 289 -16.04 4.20 8.82
CA VAL A 289 -15.80 5.24 7.82
C VAL A 289 -16.71 5.04 6.59
N MET A 290 -16.91 3.80 6.15
CA MET A 290 -17.87 3.50 5.07
C MET A 290 -19.28 4.01 5.43
N ARG A 291 -19.77 3.73 6.64
CA ARG A 291 -21.09 4.22 7.09
C ARG A 291 -21.15 5.75 7.19
N PHE A 292 -20.06 6.40 7.59
CA PHE A 292 -19.96 7.86 7.59
C PHE A 292 -20.07 8.43 6.18
N ASN A 293 -19.41 7.83 5.19
CA ASN A 293 -19.41 8.28 3.81
C ASN A 293 -20.67 7.83 3.02
N MET A 294 -21.49 6.95 3.57
CA MET A 294 -22.66 6.39 2.88
C MET A 294 -23.60 7.46 2.37
N GLU A 295 -23.83 8.52 3.14
CA GLU A 295 -24.74 9.62 2.79
C GLU A 295 -24.48 10.18 1.38
N VAL A 296 -23.22 10.24 0.96
CA VAL A 296 -22.82 10.81 -0.34
C VAL A 296 -22.32 9.76 -1.33
N SER A 297 -22.22 8.48 -0.93
CA SER A 297 -21.60 7.41 -1.71
C SER A 297 -22.52 6.22 -2.01
N VAL A 298 -23.82 6.32 -1.74
CA VAL A 298 -24.81 5.23 -1.97
C VAL A 298 -24.67 4.55 -3.34
N PRO A 299 -24.57 5.27 -4.48
CA PRO A 299 -24.47 4.62 -5.79
C PRO A 299 -23.21 3.75 -5.94
N LYS A 300 -22.09 4.16 -5.32
CA LYS A 300 -20.84 3.39 -5.33
C LYS A 300 -20.96 2.14 -4.46
N TYR A 301 -21.59 2.26 -3.29
CA TYR A 301 -21.78 1.13 -2.37
C TYR A 301 -22.78 0.09 -2.91
N VAL A 302 -23.75 0.49 -3.70
CA VAL A 302 -24.59 -0.45 -4.46
C VAL A 302 -23.75 -1.31 -5.42
N GLN A 303 -22.73 -0.71 -6.06
CA GLN A 303 -21.81 -1.45 -6.91
C GLN A 303 -20.94 -2.42 -6.09
N ILE A 304 -20.44 -1.99 -4.91
CA ILE A 304 -19.73 -2.89 -3.98
C ILE A 304 -20.65 -4.07 -3.61
N ALA A 305 -21.89 -3.83 -3.21
CA ALA A 305 -22.83 -4.90 -2.86
C ALA A 305 -23.00 -5.95 -3.98
N LYS A 306 -22.99 -5.49 -5.23
CA LYS A 306 -23.08 -6.37 -6.41
C LYS A 306 -21.83 -7.21 -6.59
N VAL A 307 -20.63 -6.61 -6.54
CA VAL A 307 -19.37 -7.33 -6.80
C VAL A 307 -19.00 -8.29 -5.67
N VAL A 308 -19.39 -7.99 -4.41
CA VAL A 308 -19.18 -8.92 -3.28
C VAL A 308 -20.34 -9.92 -3.12
N GLY A 309 -21.39 -9.84 -3.97
CA GLY A 309 -22.44 -10.86 -4.06
C GLY A 309 -23.53 -10.76 -2.99
N VAL A 310 -23.67 -9.61 -2.31
CA VAL A 310 -24.70 -9.42 -1.27
C VAL A 310 -25.94 -8.64 -1.77
N TYR A 311 -25.88 -8.08 -2.97
CA TYR A 311 -27.04 -7.45 -3.61
C TYR A 311 -28.13 -8.48 -3.91
N LYS A 312 -29.38 -8.14 -3.60
CA LYS A 312 -30.57 -8.97 -3.92
C LYS A 312 -31.57 -8.15 -4.71
N ASP A 313 -32.27 -8.78 -5.64
CA ASP A 313 -33.36 -8.12 -6.40
C ASP A 313 -34.43 -7.59 -5.45
N GLY A 314 -34.84 -6.37 -5.69
CA GLY A 314 -35.86 -5.68 -4.86
C GLY A 314 -35.29 -4.87 -3.69
N MET A 315 -34.01 -4.91 -3.43
CA MET A 315 -33.37 -3.99 -2.48
C MET A 315 -33.48 -2.55 -2.98
N THR A 316 -33.73 -1.63 -2.08
CA THR A 316 -33.47 -0.20 -2.30
C THR A 316 -31.96 0.05 -2.34
N ASP A 317 -31.53 1.16 -2.94
CA ASP A 317 -30.11 1.54 -2.98
C ASP A 317 -29.52 1.69 -1.57
N GLN A 318 -30.31 2.18 -0.60
CA GLN A 318 -29.88 2.31 0.79
C GLN A 318 -29.67 0.95 1.46
N GLU A 319 -30.56 -0.02 1.25
CA GLU A 319 -30.42 -1.38 1.77
C GLU A 319 -29.20 -2.08 1.15
N ALA A 320 -28.98 -1.88 -0.15
CA ALA A 320 -27.80 -2.43 -0.83
C ALA A 320 -26.49 -1.81 -0.31
N ALA A 321 -26.47 -0.49 -0.06
CA ALA A 321 -25.32 0.20 0.51
C ALA A 321 -25.00 -0.30 1.93
N GLU A 322 -26.03 -0.49 2.76
CA GLU A 322 -25.83 -1.05 4.11
C GLU A 322 -25.36 -2.51 4.06
N ALA A 323 -25.88 -3.31 3.13
CA ALA A 323 -25.42 -4.68 2.92
C ALA A 323 -23.94 -4.74 2.51
N ALA A 324 -23.46 -3.77 1.71
CA ALA A 324 -22.03 -3.65 1.38
C ALA A 324 -21.20 -3.37 2.63
N CYS A 325 -21.59 -2.40 3.46
CA CYS A 325 -20.87 -2.09 4.70
C CYS A 325 -20.81 -3.30 5.64
N ASN A 326 -21.92 -4.02 5.79
CA ASN A 326 -22.00 -5.22 6.63
C ASN A 326 -21.09 -6.34 6.09
N ALA A 327 -21.03 -6.54 4.76
CA ALA A 327 -20.16 -7.55 4.16
C ALA A 327 -18.67 -7.29 4.41
N ILE A 328 -18.25 -6.02 4.38
CA ILE A 328 -16.86 -5.65 4.68
C ILE A 328 -16.55 -5.80 6.18
N GLU A 329 -17.48 -5.44 7.05
CA GLU A 329 -17.35 -5.66 8.49
C GLU A 329 -17.26 -7.16 8.83
N GLU A 330 -18.09 -7.99 8.21
CA GLU A 330 -18.03 -9.44 8.38
C GLU A 330 -16.72 -10.03 7.85
N LEU A 331 -16.21 -9.55 6.72
CA LEU A 331 -14.90 -9.95 6.22
C LEU A 331 -13.80 -9.61 7.22
N SER A 332 -13.79 -8.40 7.78
CA SER A 332 -12.83 -7.97 8.80
C SER A 332 -12.83 -8.91 10.03
N LYS A 333 -14.01 -9.24 10.53
CA LYS A 333 -14.20 -10.23 11.62
C LYS A 333 -13.70 -11.62 11.24
N LEU A 334 -14.07 -12.08 10.04
CA LEU A 334 -13.71 -13.42 9.53
C LEU A 334 -12.20 -13.64 9.45
N VAL A 335 -11.46 -12.61 9.04
CA VAL A 335 -10.00 -12.70 8.92
C VAL A 335 -9.25 -12.37 10.22
N GLY A 336 -9.98 -12.03 11.29
CA GLY A 336 -9.44 -11.89 12.64
C GLY A 336 -8.85 -10.51 12.94
N ILE A 337 -9.36 -9.46 12.33
CA ILE A 337 -9.02 -8.07 12.68
C ILE A 337 -9.68 -7.70 14.02
N PRO A 338 -8.98 -6.99 14.92
CA PRO A 338 -9.60 -6.39 16.10
C PRO A 338 -10.80 -5.52 15.73
N GLN A 339 -11.81 -5.48 16.59
CA GLN A 339 -13.04 -4.73 16.30
C GLN A 339 -13.17 -3.44 17.13
N HIS A 340 -12.35 -3.28 18.17
CA HIS A 340 -12.36 -2.14 19.07
C HIS A 340 -10.97 -1.54 19.25
N LEU A 341 -10.88 -0.22 19.31
CA LEU A 341 -9.61 0.50 19.58
C LEU A 341 -9.00 0.12 20.94
N SER A 342 -9.84 -0.19 21.91
CA SER A 342 -9.41 -0.66 23.24
C SER A 342 -8.57 -1.95 23.18
N GLU A 343 -8.79 -2.82 22.19
CA GLU A 343 -7.97 -4.01 21.95
C GLU A 343 -6.55 -3.66 21.49
N LEU A 344 -6.36 -2.46 20.96
CA LEU A 344 -5.09 -1.91 20.51
C LEU A 344 -4.42 -1.00 21.55
N GLY A 345 -5.03 -0.89 22.75
CA GLY A 345 -4.55 -0.03 23.83
C GLY A 345 -4.84 1.47 23.64
N ILE A 346 -5.65 1.83 22.65
CA ILE A 346 -6.10 3.21 22.40
C ILE A 346 -7.32 3.49 23.27
N THR A 347 -7.34 4.66 23.91
CA THR A 347 -8.39 5.11 24.83
C THR A 347 -8.96 6.45 24.38
N GLU A 348 -10.09 6.85 24.96
CA GLU A 348 -10.72 8.16 24.68
C GLU A 348 -9.77 9.35 24.93
N ALA A 349 -8.84 9.21 25.88
CA ALA A 349 -7.85 10.25 26.19
C ALA A 349 -6.89 10.54 25.01
N ASP A 350 -6.72 9.59 24.10
CA ASP A 350 -5.81 9.70 22.96
C ASP A 350 -6.45 10.44 21.77
N PHE A 351 -7.80 10.50 21.71
CA PHE A 351 -8.51 11.00 20.55
C PHE A 351 -8.14 12.44 20.13
N PRO A 352 -7.95 13.41 21.04
CA PRO A 352 -7.52 14.74 20.63
C PRO A 352 -6.15 14.77 19.95
N ALA A 353 -5.22 13.92 20.41
CA ALA A 353 -3.87 13.81 19.79
C ALA A 353 -3.91 13.09 18.44
N LEU A 354 -4.85 12.17 18.23
CA LEU A 354 -5.05 11.47 16.97
C LEU A 354 -5.81 12.34 15.94
N ALA A 355 -6.77 13.15 16.37
CA ALA A 355 -7.68 13.88 15.49
C ALA A 355 -7.00 15.02 14.73
N GLU A 356 -6.05 15.73 15.33
CA GLU A 356 -5.36 16.85 14.65
C GLU A 356 -4.52 16.38 13.47
N PRO A 357 -3.61 15.39 13.62
CA PRO A 357 -2.87 14.84 12.48
C PRO A 357 -3.78 14.19 11.44
N ALA A 358 -4.85 13.49 11.86
CA ALA A 358 -5.81 12.89 10.95
C ALA A 358 -6.54 13.92 10.08
N PHE A 359 -6.93 15.05 10.66
CA PHE A 359 -7.59 16.14 9.94
C PHE A 359 -6.69 16.80 8.91
N THR A 360 -5.40 16.97 9.23
CA THR A 360 -4.41 17.62 8.36
C THR A 360 -3.68 16.65 7.42
N ASP A 361 -4.00 15.36 7.51
CA ASP A 361 -3.40 14.34 6.66
C ASP A 361 -3.68 14.58 5.17
N VAL A 362 -2.71 14.26 4.33
CA VAL A 362 -2.79 14.47 2.87
C VAL A 362 -3.93 13.67 2.21
N CYS A 363 -4.37 12.55 2.81
CA CYS A 363 -5.46 11.73 2.29
C CYS A 363 -6.84 12.30 2.60
N THR A 364 -7.01 12.95 3.76
CA THR A 364 -8.30 13.44 4.27
C THR A 364 -9.06 14.37 3.30
N PRO A 365 -8.43 15.30 2.58
CA PRO A 365 -9.12 16.15 1.58
C PRO A 365 -9.77 15.37 0.43
N GLY A 366 -9.27 14.15 0.12
CA GLY A 366 -9.84 13.27 -0.90
C GLY A 366 -11.18 12.65 -0.51
N ASN A 367 -11.53 12.65 0.78
CA ASN A 367 -12.77 12.03 1.26
C ASN A 367 -14.01 12.62 0.59
N PRO A 368 -14.98 11.80 0.14
CA PRO A 368 -16.15 12.31 -0.61
C PRO A 368 -17.06 13.22 0.22
N ARG A 369 -17.21 12.92 1.52
CA ARG A 369 -17.92 13.74 2.48
C ARG A 369 -16.94 14.68 3.18
N GLU A 370 -17.34 15.94 3.38
CA GLU A 370 -16.55 16.88 4.18
C GLU A 370 -16.38 16.34 5.60
N VAL A 371 -15.19 16.52 6.14
CA VAL A 371 -14.78 15.98 7.45
C VAL A 371 -14.31 17.11 8.34
N SER A 372 -14.82 17.17 9.58
CA SER A 372 -14.34 18.04 10.65
C SER A 372 -13.51 17.23 11.67
N LYS A 373 -12.79 17.91 12.56
CA LYS A 373 -12.10 17.24 13.68
C LYS A 373 -13.09 16.56 14.63
N GLU A 374 -14.24 17.17 14.82
CA GLU A 374 -15.34 16.65 15.62
C GLU A 374 -15.90 15.35 15.03
N ASP A 375 -16.01 15.26 13.68
CA ASP A 375 -16.39 14.03 13.00
C ASP A 375 -15.37 12.92 13.24
N ILE A 376 -14.07 13.22 13.13
CA ILE A 376 -12.99 12.26 13.37
C ILE A 376 -13.05 11.71 14.80
N ILE A 377 -13.21 12.59 15.80
CA ILE A 377 -13.37 12.19 17.20
C ILE A 377 -14.62 11.31 17.37
N ALA A 378 -15.73 11.69 16.74
CA ALA A 378 -16.96 10.91 16.80
C ALA A 378 -16.83 9.54 16.13
N LEU A 379 -16.02 9.43 15.06
CA LEU A 379 -15.71 8.15 14.42
C LEU A 379 -14.88 7.25 15.33
N TYR A 380 -13.84 7.78 15.99
CA TYR A 380 -13.08 7.01 16.98
C TYR A 380 -13.96 6.52 18.14
N HIS A 381 -14.89 7.35 18.63
CA HIS A 381 -15.83 6.93 19.69
C HIS A 381 -16.71 5.74 19.29
N LYS A 382 -17.08 5.62 18.02
CA LYS A 382 -17.95 4.52 17.53
C LYS A 382 -17.26 3.16 17.53
N ILE A 383 -15.94 3.14 17.60
CA ILE A 383 -15.13 1.90 17.54
C ILE A 383 -14.27 1.71 18.80
N LEU A 384 -14.49 2.51 19.86
CA LEU A 384 -13.81 2.35 21.14
C LEU A 384 -14.31 1.09 21.85
#